data_2d72c60eaa4d7d0d183498406bc1e109
#
_entry.id   2d72c60eaa4d7d0d183498406bc1e109
#
_cell.length_a   1.000
_cell.length_b   1.000
_cell.length_c   1.000
_cell.angle_alpha   90.00
_cell.angle_beta   90.00
_cell.angle_gamma   90.00
#
_symmetry.space_group_name_H-M   'P 1'
#
loop_
_entity.id
_entity.type
_entity.pdbx_description
1 polymer ?
#
loop_
_entity_poly.entity_id
_entity_poly.type
_entity_poly.pdbx_seq_one_letter_code
_entity_poly.pdbx_strand_id
1 'polypeptide(L)'
;MECFSVLADEIEGRIDPFYYKPYFKECVKELSKTKFRIVELKDICKKITDGTHFTPKYLPAGVPFLSVKDIRENKISFINTKFISAEQHQDLIKRCKPEPEDILLTKVGTVGLAAVIPKDSPEFSIFVSVALLKIDKNKANPYYISVYLNSKFTKFQIDRVLKGIGVPDLHLENIAQIKIILPPLEIQNEIVKLMNKVYEIKTQKENDAQLLIDSINDYILDELEIKIPELRNKMVYVVNFVEQQNKRIDPYYYQPKFEEVEKAIKRGKYEIKKLKEIADKIESGQRPKGSVRQISEGVPSLGGEHVLNDGTIAITDLKFIPREFHEKQLKSKVQKKDIILVKDGATTGKVGIIPENYPFEEANINEHVFLIRVKKEINPYFVFSVLKSQIGQMQINREITGGTIMGIVRETTEAIKIPVPPLAVQNKIAEEVKKRMQKAEQLQREAKEELEKAKQEVERIILG
;
A
#
# COMPACT_ATOMS: atom_id res chain seq x y z
N MET A 1 10.14 -26.56 16.47
CA MET A 1 11.56 -26.16 16.38
C MET A 1 12.17 -27.03 15.30
N GLU A 2 12.73 -26.44 14.24
CA GLU A 2 13.35 -27.20 13.14
C GLU A 2 14.78 -27.56 13.54
N CYS A 3 15.11 -28.86 13.60
CA CYS A 3 16.45 -29.32 13.93
C CYS A 3 17.14 -29.85 12.66
N PHE A 4 18.37 -29.42 12.41
CA PHE A 4 19.21 -29.88 11.32
C PHE A 4 20.66 -29.90 11.76
N SER A 5 21.50 -30.67 11.05
CA SER A 5 22.94 -30.76 11.30
C SER A 5 23.70 -30.11 10.15
N VAL A 6 24.85 -29.53 10.48
CA VAL A 6 25.81 -28.95 9.51
C VAL A 6 27.15 -29.62 9.75
N LEU A 7 27.81 -30.08 8.70
CA LEU A 7 29.15 -30.64 8.81
C LEU A 7 30.17 -29.52 9.08
N ALA A 8 31.24 -29.86 9.79
CA ALA A 8 32.22 -28.86 10.21
C ALA A 8 32.94 -28.19 9.03
N ASP A 9 33.13 -28.91 7.94
CA ASP A 9 33.74 -28.45 6.68
C ASP A 9 32.79 -27.55 5.84
N GLU A 10 31.48 -27.58 6.17
CA GLU A 10 30.47 -26.70 5.54
C GLU A 10 30.33 -25.35 6.27
N ILE A 11 31.07 -25.12 7.36
CA ILE A 11 30.97 -23.87 8.15
C ILE A 11 31.81 -22.77 7.47
N GLU A 12 31.11 -21.82 6.83
CA GLU A 12 31.68 -20.70 6.08
C GLU A 12 31.91 -19.45 6.96
N GLY A 13 32.69 -19.55 8.05
CA GLY A 13 33.05 -18.40 8.89
C GLY A 13 31.90 -17.75 9.70
N ARG A 14 30.68 -18.30 9.63
CA ARG A 14 29.51 -17.91 10.43
C ARG A 14 29.00 -19.12 11.20
N ILE A 15 28.58 -18.88 12.44
CA ILE A 15 28.06 -19.94 13.33
C ILE A 15 26.55 -19.79 13.61
N ASP A 16 25.85 -18.83 12.98
CA ASP A 16 24.42 -18.68 13.23
C ASP A 16 23.62 -19.78 12.47
N PRO A 17 22.72 -20.50 13.17
CA PRO A 17 21.99 -21.62 12.60
C PRO A 17 21.08 -21.22 11.43
N PHE A 18 20.57 -19.98 11.41
CA PHE A 18 19.68 -19.51 10.34
C PHE A 18 20.35 -19.55 8.97
N TYR A 19 21.64 -19.17 8.90
CA TYR A 19 22.44 -19.18 7.68
C TYR A 19 22.55 -20.56 7.01
N TYR A 20 22.49 -21.63 7.81
CA TYR A 20 22.67 -23.01 7.37
C TYR A 20 21.37 -23.79 7.21
N LYS A 21 20.20 -23.15 7.24
CA LYS A 21 18.92 -23.83 7.02
C LYS A 21 18.95 -24.63 5.70
N PRO A 22 18.40 -25.88 5.69
CA PRO A 22 18.37 -26.74 4.50
C PRO A 22 17.83 -26.05 3.25
N TYR A 23 16.82 -25.21 3.42
CA TYR A 23 16.25 -24.40 2.35
C TYR A 23 17.29 -23.60 1.55
N PHE A 24 18.25 -22.95 2.23
CA PHE A 24 19.29 -22.18 1.53
C PHE A 24 20.28 -23.05 0.76
N LYS A 25 20.57 -24.28 1.26
CA LYS A 25 21.39 -25.26 0.51
C LYS A 25 20.71 -25.68 -0.78
N GLU A 26 19.39 -25.91 -0.77
CA GLU A 26 18.62 -26.25 -1.96
C GLU A 26 18.65 -25.11 -2.99
N CYS A 27 18.48 -23.87 -2.54
CA CYS A 27 18.54 -22.69 -3.40
C CYS A 27 19.93 -22.52 -4.05
N VAL A 28 21.02 -22.79 -3.34
CA VAL A 28 22.39 -22.78 -3.92
C VAL A 28 22.56 -23.87 -4.95
N LYS A 29 22.03 -25.09 -4.69
CA LYS A 29 22.02 -26.18 -5.68
C LYS A 29 21.21 -25.84 -6.92
N GLU A 30 20.14 -25.08 -6.78
CA GLU A 30 19.33 -24.61 -7.90
C GLU A 30 20.14 -23.65 -8.81
N LEU A 31 20.88 -22.72 -8.21
CA LEU A 31 21.80 -21.84 -8.94
C LEU A 31 22.84 -22.62 -9.75
N SER A 32 23.40 -23.71 -9.19
CA SER A 32 24.42 -24.50 -9.84
C SER A 32 23.94 -25.33 -11.05
N LYS A 33 22.60 -25.41 -11.29
CA LYS A 33 22.04 -26.11 -12.46
C LYS A 33 22.19 -25.32 -13.76
N THR A 34 22.47 -24.03 -13.68
CA THR A 34 22.60 -23.19 -14.88
C THR A 34 23.80 -23.62 -15.75
N LYS A 35 23.63 -23.52 -17.07
CA LYS A 35 24.74 -23.66 -18.05
C LYS A 35 25.55 -22.37 -18.23
N PHE A 36 25.08 -21.26 -17.65
CA PHE A 36 25.72 -19.96 -17.79
C PHE A 36 26.76 -19.72 -16.70
N ARG A 37 27.66 -18.78 -16.97
CA ARG A 37 28.66 -18.36 -15.99
C ARG A 37 28.00 -17.70 -14.77
N ILE A 38 28.45 -18.04 -13.57
CA ILE A 38 28.10 -17.37 -12.31
C ILE A 38 29.26 -16.45 -11.94
N VAL A 39 28.97 -15.20 -11.63
CA VAL A 39 29.92 -14.17 -11.20
C VAL A 39 29.41 -13.49 -9.92
N GLU A 40 30.30 -12.86 -9.16
CA GLU A 40 29.88 -12.00 -8.09
C GLU A 40 29.50 -10.62 -8.62
N LEU A 41 28.53 -9.96 -7.97
CA LEU A 41 28.05 -8.64 -8.42
C LEU A 41 29.19 -7.62 -8.53
N LYS A 42 30.17 -7.68 -7.62
CA LYS A 42 31.36 -6.81 -7.69
C LYS A 42 32.15 -6.94 -8.97
N ASP A 43 32.18 -8.13 -9.61
CA ASP A 43 32.97 -8.40 -10.79
C ASP A 43 32.42 -7.70 -12.06
N ILE A 44 31.14 -7.33 -12.00
CA ILE A 44 30.43 -6.64 -13.09
C ILE A 44 30.07 -5.18 -12.74
N CYS A 45 30.42 -4.72 -11.53
CA CYS A 45 30.24 -3.33 -11.11
C CYS A 45 31.54 -2.53 -11.22
N LYS A 46 31.46 -1.30 -11.71
CA LYS A 46 32.51 -0.29 -11.59
C LYS A 46 32.59 0.30 -10.17
N LYS A 47 31.44 0.38 -9.50
CA LYS A 47 31.32 0.92 -8.15
C LYS A 47 30.07 0.36 -7.44
N ILE A 48 30.22 0.01 -6.18
CA ILE A 48 29.14 -0.30 -5.25
C ILE A 48 29.30 0.63 -4.06
N THR A 49 28.30 1.46 -3.78
CA THR A 49 28.33 2.43 -2.67
C THR A 49 26.91 2.67 -2.15
N ASP A 50 26.76 3.46 -1.11
CA ASP A 50 25.45 3.87 -0.59
C ASP A 50 25.39 5.38 -0.39
N GLY A 51 24.20 5.87 -0.02
CA GLY A 51 23.98 7.28 0.24
C GLY A 51 24.60 7.79 1.54
N THR A 52 24.21 8.98 1.95
CA THR A 52 24.71 9.61 3.17
C THR A 52 24.24 8.89 4.44
N HIS A 53 25.11 8.79 5.43
CA HIS A 53 24.82 8.19 6.74
C HIS A 53 24.26 9.19 7.75
N PHE A 54 24.28 10.48 7.46
CA PHE A 54 23.66 11.51 8.30
C PHE A 54 22.35 11.99 7.67
N THR A 55 21.40 12.37 8.52
CA THR A 55 20.12 12.93 8.07
C THR A 55 20.33 14.37 7.62
N PRO A 56 20.08 14.70 6.34
CA PRO A 56 20.21 16.05 5.84
C PRO A 56 19.12 16.97 6.38
N LYS A 57 19.32 18.28 6.25
CA LYS A 57 18.27 19.27 6.51
C LYS A 57 17.27 19.25 5.35
N TYR A 58 16.04 18.84 5.64
CA TYR A 58 14.98 18.82 4.64
C TYR A 58 14.39 20.20 4.40
N LEU A 59 14.01 20.45 3.14
CA LEU A 59 13.39 21.67 2.66
C LEU A 59 12.02 21.36 2.04
N PRO A 60 11.12 22.35 1.93
CA PRO A 60 9.84 22.19 1.22
C PRO A 60 10.01 21.95 -0.29
N ALA A 61 11.09 22.46 -0.88
CA ALA A 61 11.46 22.33 -2.30
C ALA A 61 12.98 22.35 -2.46
N GLY A 62 13.50 21.80 -3.56
CA GLY A 62 14.93 21.74 -3.85
C GLY A 62 15.29 20.50 -4.67
N VAL A 63 16.48 19.93 -4.41
CA VAL A 63 16.92 18.68 -5.07
C VAL A 63 16.28 17.48 -4.37
N PRO A 64 15.67 16.54 -5.12
CA PRO A 64 15.09 15.33 -4.54
C PRO A 64 16.11 14.51 -3.73
N PHE A 65 15.64 13.97 -2.61
CA PHE A 65 16.44 13.13 -1.73
C PHE A 65 15.72 11.81 -1.47
N LEU A 66 16.18 10.76 -2.12
CA LEU A 66 15.52 9.47 -2.13
C LEU A 66 15.99 8.56 -0.97
N SER A 67 15.08 7.75 -0.51
CA SER A 67 15.28 6.73 0.53
C SER A 67 14.64 5.39 0.09
N VAL A 68 14.71 4.39 0.94
CA VAL A 68 14.04 3.10 0.71
C VAL A 68 12.54 3.23 0.36
N LYS A 69 11.87 4.28 0.84
CA LYS A 69 10.44 4.53 0.60
C LYS A 69 10.12 4.88 -0.86
N ASP A 70 11.10 5.39 -1.57
CA ASP A 70 10.96 5.91 -2.92
C ASP A 70 11.28 4.86 -4.00
N ILE A 71 11.79 3.68 -3.58
CA ILE A 71 12.20 2.59 -4.46
C ILE A 71 11.20 1.44 -4.37
N ARG A 72 10.80 0.94 -5.52
CA ARG A 72 9.98 -0.28 -5.70
C ARG A 72 10.64 -1.18 -6.73
N GLU A 73 10.14 -2.40 -6.87
CA GLU A 73 10.57 -3.28 -7.95
C GLU A 73 10.44 -2.57 -9.30
N ASN A 74 11.57 -2.42 -9.99
CA ASN A 74 11.69 -1.76 -11.30
C ASN A 74 11.06 -0.36 -11.40
N LYS A 75 10.91 0.38 -10.28
CA LYS A 75 10.32 1.71 -10.26
C LYS A 75 10.96 2.61 -9.21
N ILE A 76 11.29 3.83 -9.61
CA ILE A 76 11.71 4.91 -8.72
C ILE A 76 10.59 5.96 -8.70
N SER A 77 10.20 6.42 -7.51
CA SER A 77 9.17 7.44 -7.33
C SER A 77 9.80 8.73 -6.82
N PHE A 78 9.46 9.83 -7.47
CA PHE A 78 9.80 11.18 -7.02
C PHE A 78 8.59 11.91 -6.40
N ILE A 79 7.47 11.19 -6.25
CA ILE A 79 6.23 11.73 -5.66
C ILE A 79 6.35 11.67 -4.13
N ASN A 80 6.10 12.80 -3.46
CA ASN A 80 6.18 12.93 -2.00
C ASN A 80 7.58 12.62 -1.41
N THR A 81 8.63 12.77 -2.22
CA THR A 81 10.00 12.63 -1.75
C THR A 81 10.44 13.83 -0.90
N LYS A 82 11.53 13.69 -0.15
CA LYS A 82 12.16 14.78 0.58
C LYS A 82 13.01 15.63 -0.37
N PHE A 83 13.28 16.88 0.03
CA PHE A 83 14.16 17.76 -0.72
C PHE A 83 15.30 18.27 0.16
N ILE A 84 16.44 18.55 -0.46
CA ILE A 84 17.64 19.14 0.15
C ILE A 84 18.10 20.35 -0.65
N SER A 85 19.02 21.15 -0.08
CA SER A 85 19.60 22.28 -0.81
C SER A 85 20.54 21.83 -1.93
N ALA A 86 20.71 22.68 -2.96
CA ALA A 86 21.66 22.42 -4.04
C ALA A 86 23.10 22.30 -3.52
N GLU A 87 23.49 23.12 -2.53
CA GLU A 87 24.81 23.06 -1.89
C GLU A 87 25.05 21.70 -1.24
N GLN A 88 24.08 21.23 -0.43
CA GLN A 88 24.18 19.93 0.22
C GLN A 88 24.22 18.78 -0.80
N HIS A 89 23.44 18.89 -1.87
CA HIS A 89 23.50 17.93 -2.98
C HIS A 89 24.89 17.85 -3.59
N GLN A 90 25.52 19.01 -3.91
CA GLN A 90 26.86 19.05 -4.48
C GLN A 90 27.91 18.39 -3.60
N ASP A 91 27.78 18.46 -2.28
CA ASP A 91 28.69 17.77 -1.36
C ASP A 91 28.44 16.26 -1.37
N LEU A 92 27.20 15.81 -1.37
CA LEU A 92 26.85 14.40 -1.35
C LEU A 92 27.27 13.65 -2.61
N ILE A 93 27.14 14.26 -3.79
CA ILE A 93 27.50 13.63 -5.06
C ILE A 93 29.00 13.45 -5.25
N LYS A 94 29.87 14.12 -4.49
CA LYS A 94 31.31 13.87 -4.49
C LYS A 94 31.64 12.42 -4.18
N ARG A 95 30.87 11.80 -3.26
CA ARG A 95 31.03 10.40 -2.87
C ARG A 95 30.09 9.47 -3.62
N CYS A 96 28.82 9.82 -3.73
CA CYS A 96 27.76 8.99 -4.27
C CYS A 96 26.91 9.80 -5.25
N LYS A 97 27.24 9.73 -6.55
CA LYS A 97 26.54 10.39 -7.63
C LYS A 97 25.69 9.38 -8.38
N PRO A 98 24.35 9.36 -8.19
CA PRO A 98 23.45 8.59 -9.04
C PRO A 98 23.45 9.15 -10.47
N GLU A 99 23.52 8.29 -11.46
CA GLU A 99 23.50 8.64 -12.89
C GLU A 99 22.48 7.75 -13.63
N PRO A 100 21.95 8.19 -14.77
CA PRO A 100 21.08 7.36 -15.59
C PRO A 100 21.68 5.99 -15.88
N GLU A 101 20.83 4.95 -15.82
CA GLU A 101 21.16 3.55 -15.98
C GLU A 101 22.01 2.91 -14.85
N ASP A 102 22.33 3.65 -13.79
CA ASP A 102 22.75 3.03 -12.53
C ASP A 102 21.56 2.30 -11.87
N ILE A 103 21.85 1.36 -10.97
CA ILE A 103 20.83 0.62 -10.24
C ILE A 103 20.80 1.12 -8.80
N LEU A 104 19.60 1.41 -8.29
CA LEU A 104 19.33 1.60 -6.88
C LEU A 104 18.83 0.29 -6.27
N LEU A 105 19.43 -0.13 -5.16
CA LEU A 105 19.04 -1.34 -4.41
C LEU A 105 18.72 -0.97 -2.96
N THR A 106 17.53 -1.29 -2.48
CA THR A 106 17.15 -1.05 -1.09
C THR A 106 17.93 -1.97 -0.15
N LYS A 107 18.52 -1.41 0.93
CA LYS A 107 19.38 -2.17 1.84
C LYS A 107 19.04 -2.08 3.33
N VAL A 108 18.18 -1.12 3.75
CA VAL A 108 17.75 -0.97 5.16
C VAL A 108 16.23 -0.86 5.23
N GLY A 109 15.60 -1.63 6.11
CA GLY A 109 14.15 -1.70 6.27
C GLY A 109 13.51 -2.63 5.24
N THR A 110 12.95 -2.13 4.18
CA THR A 110 12.60 -2.95 3.01
C THR A 110 13.87 -3.23 2.22
N VAL A 111 14.29 -4.49 2.15
CA VAL A 111 15.58 -4.89 1.57
C VAL A 111 15.36 -5.68 0.28
N GLY A 112 16.23 -5.45 -0.72
CA GLY A 112 16.32 -6.28 -1.93
C GLY A 112 15.47 -5.81 -3.10
N LEU A 113 14.84 -4.62 -3.06
CA LEU A 113 14.17 -4.05 -4.23
C LEU A 113 15.16 -3.28 -5.09
N ALA A 114 15.21 -3.61 -6.37
CA ALA A 114 16.11 -2.98 -7.35
C ALA A 114 15.33 -2.23 -8.42
N ALA A 115 15.87 -1.07 -8.83
CA ALA A 115 15.34 -0.29 -9.95
C ALA A 115 16.48 0.42 -10.69
N VAL A 116 16.39 0.47 -12.01
CA VAL A 116 17.32 1.24 -12.87
C VAL A 116 16.89 2.70 -12.87
N ILE A 117 17.84 3.62 -12.76
CA ILE A 117 17.59 5.07 -12.86
C ILE A 117 17.19 5.41 -14.30
N PRO A 118 15.98 5.98 -14.52
CA PRO A 118 15.54 6.39 -15.85
C PRO A 118 16.45 7.44 -16.48
N LYS A 119 16.47 7.50 -17.82
CA LYS A 119 17.32 8.47 -18.57
C LYS A 119 16.89 9.92 -18.38
N ASP A 120 15.62 10.12 -18.14
CA ASP A 120 14.96 11.43 -17.96
C ASP A 120 14.78 11.83 -16.48
N SER A 121 15.40 11.10 -15.54
CA SER A 121 15.29 11.42 -14.12
C SER A 121 15.98 12.74 -13.79
N PRO A 122 15.42 13.55 -12.86
CA PRO A 122 16.11 14.71 -12.33
C PRO A 122 17.38 14.31 -11.58
N GLU A 123 18.28 15.26 -11.32
CA GLU A 123 19.37 15.04 -10.37
C GLU A 123 18.81 14.84 -8.96
N PHE A 124 19.42 13.94 -8.20
CA PHE A 124 19.01 13.62 -6.83
C PHE A 124 20.15 13.05 -6.00
N SER A 125 19.97 13.03 -4.71
CA SER A 125 20.84 12.31 -3.76
C SER A 125 20.08 11.20 -3.06
N ILE A 126 20.82 10.25 -2.46
CA ILE A 126 20.23 9.09 -1.80
C ILE A 126 20.68 8.98 -0.33
N PHE A 127 19.82 8.38 0.48
CA PHE A 127 20.09 8.05 1.88
C PHE A 127 20.80 6.69 2.00
N VAL A 128 21.48 6.45 3.12
CA VAL A 128 22.18 5.19 3.44
C VAL A 128 21.32 3.92 3.29
N SER A 129 19.99 4.06 3.36
CA SER A 129 19.06 2.95 3.15
C SER A 129 19.00 2.41 1.71
N VAL A 130 19.71 3.06 0.78
CA VAL A 130 19.76 2.69 -0.64
C VAL A 130 21.20 2.57 -1.09
N ALA A 131 21.56 1.44 -1.69
CA ALA A 131 22.82 1.23 -2.37
C ALA A 131 22.74 1.68 -3.84
N LEU A 132 23.83 2.22 -4.35
CA LEU A 132 24.05 2.60 -5.75
C LEU A 132 25.01 1.61 -6.39
N LEU A 133 24.58 0.97 -7.48
CA LEU A 133 25.36 0.01 -8.24
C LEU A 133 25.61 0.59 -9.64
N LYS A 134 26.88 0.85 -9.96
CA LYS A 134 27.31 1.29 -11.29
C LYS A 134 27.79 0.09 -12.07
N ILE A 135 26.96 -0.41 -12.97
CA ILE A 135 27.26 -1.59 -13.76
C ILE A 135 28.25 -1.25 -14.89
N ASP A 136 29.23 -2.13 -15.13
CA ASP A 136 30.06 -2.06 -16.31
C ASP A 136 29.28 -2.59 -17.52
N LYS A 137 28.81 -1.70 -18.36
CA LYS A 137 27.97 -2.02 -19.54
C LYS A 137 28.66 -2.90 -20.57
N ASN A 138 30.00 -3.00 -20.54
CA ASN A 138 30.73 -3.92 -21.37
C ASN A 138 30.63 -5.37 -20.87
N LYS A 139 30.24 -5.57 -19.61
CA LYS A 139 30.15 -6.89 -18.97
C LYS A 139 28.70 -7.36 -18.82
N ALA A 140 27.76 -6.45 -18.53
CA ALA A 140 26.37 -6.79 -18.28
C ALA A 140 25.41 -5.63 -18.63
N ASN A 141 24.20 -5.99 -19.02
CA ASN A 141 23.11 -5.04 -19.21
C ASN A 141 22.51 -4.63 -17.83
N PRO A 142 22.50 -3.33 -17.44
CA PRO A 142 21.98 -2.87 -16.15
C PRO A 142 20.51 -3.27 -15.91
N TYR A 143 19.69 -3.27 -16.96
CA TYR A 143 18.28 -3.66 -16.86
C TYR A 143 18.13 -5.15 -16.57
N TYR A 144 18.95 -6.01 -17.18
CA TYR A 144 19.00 -7.44 -16.85
C TYR A 144 19.41 -7.64 -15.38
N ILE A 145 20.46 -6.94 -14.92
CA ILE A 145 20.90 -7.04 -13.54
C ILE A 145 19.80 -6.59 -12.56
N SER A 146 19.06 -5.53 -12.88
CA SER A 146 17.90 -5.11 -12.05
C SER A 146 16.81 -6.19 -11.99
N VAL A 147 16.48 -6.83 -13.12
CA VAL A 147 15.54 -7.97 -13.16
C VAL A 147 16.05 -9.13 -12.31
N TYR A 148 17.34 -9.48 -12.44
CA TYR A 148 17.94 -10.55 -11.65
C TYR A 148 17.94 -10.24 -10.14
N LEU A 149 18.28 -9.02 -9.76
CA LEU A 149 18.24 -8.57 -8.35
C LEU A 149 16.86 -8.64 -7.73
N ASN A 150 15.79 -8.52 -8.51
CA ASN A 150 14.40 -8.68 -8.06
C ASN A 150 13.90 -10.14 -8.13
N SER A 151 14.74 -11.11 -8.56
CA SER A 151 14.36 -12.53 -8.67
C SER A 151 14.44 -13.27 -7.34
N LYS A 152 13.84 -14.47 -7.30
CA LYS A 152 13.99 -15.40 -6.16
C LYS A 152 15.45 -15.74 -5.89
N PHE A 153 16.30 -15.82 -6.93
CA PHE A 153 17.72 -16.15 -6.80
C PHE A 153 18.52 -15.12 -5.98
N THR A 154 18.17 -13.87 -6.08
CA THR A 154 18.76 -12.82 -5.23
C THR A 154 18.10 -12.79 -3.87
N LYS A 155 16.77 -12.94 -3.81
CA LYS A 155 16.01 -12.87 -2.56
C LYS A 155 16.54 -13.88 -1.53
N PHE A 156 16.71 -15.15 -1.90
CA PHE A 156 17.20 -16.11 -0.93
C PHE A 156 18.65 -15.85 -0.49
N GLN A 157 19.52 -15.31 -1.38
CA GLN A 157 20.87 -14.92 -1.00
C GLN A 157 20.86 -13.79 0.02
N ILE A 158 19.99 -12.80 -0.16
CA ILE A 158 19.78 -11.72 0.78
C ILE A 158 19.22 -12.25 2.10
N ASP A 159 18.15 -13.04 2.07
CA ASP A 159 17.49 -13.60 3.26
C ASP A 159 18.47 -14.44 4.10
N ARG A 160 19.39 -15.17 3.43
CA ARG A 160 20.42 -15.97 4.10
C ARG A 160 21.40 -15.12 4.92
N VAL A 161 21.71 -13.92 4.46
CA VAL A 161 22.74 -13.05 5.10
C VAL A 161 22.13 -12.00 6.05
N LEU A 162 20.84 -11.73 5.96
CA LEU A 162 20.17 -10.81 6.88
C LEU A 162 20.25 -11.32 8.32
N LYS A 163 20.63 -10.44 9.24
CA LYS A 163 20.79 -10.77 10.66
C LYS A 163 19.70 -10.13 11.50
N GLY A 164 19.26 -10.87 12.51
CA GLY A 164 18.83 -10.33 13.78
C GLY A 164 17.38 -9.94 13.93
N ILE A 165 17.11 -9.58 15.16
CA ILE A 165 15.84 -9.02 15.67
C ILE A 165 15.96 -7.50 15.52
N GLY A 166 15.20 -6.90 14.62
CA GLY A 166 15.20 -5.45 14.41
C GLY A 166 14.98 -5.03 12.97
N VAL A 167 15.46 -3.86 12.59
CA VAL A 167 15.37 -3.37 11.21
C VAL A 167 16.37 -4.14 10.35
N PRO A 168 15.95 -4.86 9.30
CA PRO A 168 16.86 -5.55 8.39
C PRO A 168 17.86 -4.58 7.77
N ASP A 169 19.15 -4.96 7.76
CA ASP A 169 20.23 -4.20 7.10
C ASP A 169 21.11 -5.14 6.27
N LEU A 170 21.26 -4.85 4.99
CA LEU A 170 22.09 -5.56 4.04
C LEU A 170 23.39 -4.78 3.80
N HIS A 171 24.49 -5.26 4.34
CA HIS A 171 25.78 -4.58 4.19
C HIS A 171 26.30 -4.60 2.74
N LEU A 172 27.07 -3.57 2.36
CA LEU A 172 27.64 -3.45 1.00
C LEU A 172 28.55 -4.64 0.63
N GLU A 173 29.23 -5.23 1.61
CA GLU A 173 30.03 -6.43 1.41
C GLU A 173 29.18 -7.63 0.95
N ASN A 174 28.00 -7.82 1.58
CA ASN A 174 27.08 -8.89 1.18
C ASN A 174 26.47 -8.60 -0.19
N ILE A 175 26.17 -7.34 -0.51
CA ILE A 175 25.70 -6.92 -1.85
C ILE A 175 26.77 -7.25 -2.90
N ALA A 176 28.02 -6.94 -2.62
CA ALA A 176 29.15 -7.22 -3.53
C ALA A 176 29.32 -8.71 -3.85
N GLN A 177 28.98 -9.59 -2.92
CA GLN A 177 29.09 -11.05 -3.01
C GLN A 177 27.85 -11.75 -3.60
N ILE A 178 26.78 -11.02 -3.94
CA ILE A 178 25.60 -11.62 -4.58
C ILE A 178 26.04 -12.32 -5.87
N LYS A 179 25.73 -13.60 -5.96
CA LYS A 179 26.02 -14.42 -7.15
C LYS A 179 24.98 -14.15 -8.24
N ILE A 180 25.46 -13.76 -9.40
CA ILE A 180 24.68 -13.41 -10.58
C ILE A 180 24.93 -14.47 -11.65
N ILE A 181 23.87 -15.10 -12.16
CA ILE A 181 23.95 -15.89 -13.38
C ILE A 181 24.06 -14.90 -14.55
N LEU A 182 25.10 -15.02 -15.35
CA LEU A 182 25.43 -14.09 -16.42
C LEU A 182 25.39 -14.77 -17.79
N PRO A 183 24.21 -14.82 -18.44
CA PRO A 183 24.11 -15.32 -19.83
C PRO A 183 24.75 -14.33 -20.81
N PRO A 184 24.97 -14.73 -22.08
CA PRO A 184 25.40 -13.82 -23.14
C PRO A 184 24.48 -12.58 -23.25
N LEU A 185 25.03 -11.44 -23.70
CA LEU A 185 24.32 -10.18 -23.81
C LEU A 185 23.04 -10.26 -24.66
N GLU A 186 23.01 -11.11 -25.68
CA GLU A 186 21.80 -11.36 -26.48
C GLU A 186 20.65 -11.88 -25.62
N ILE A 187 20.91 -12.90 -24.80
CA ILE A 187 19.90 -13.48 -23.88
C ILE A 187 19.51 -12.47 -22.79
N GLN A 188 20.48 -11.70 -22.28
CA GLN A 188 20.15 -10.60 -21.33
C GLN A 188 19.17 -9.61 -21.96
N ASN A 189 19.41 -9.22 -23.22
CA ASN A 189 18.55 -8.28 -23.94
C ASN A 189 17.15 -8.87 -24.23
N GLU A 190 17.05 -10.18 -24.54
CA GLU A 190 15.77 -10.87 -24.70
C GLU A 190 14.96 -10.87 -23.39
N ILE A 191 15.60 -11.17 -22.27
CA ILE A 191 14.98 -11.11 -20.93
C ILE A 191 14.49 -9.68 -20.62
N VAL A 192 15.30 -8.66 -20.89
CA VAL A 192 14.92 -7.25 -20.68
C VAL A 192 13.71 -6.89 -21.56
N LYS A 193 13.70 -7.30 -22.82
CA LYS A 193 12.57 -7.04 -23.73
C LYS A 193 11.29 -7.71 -23.24
N LEU A 194 11.37 -8.97 -22.78
CA LEU A 194 10.24 -9.69 -22.18
C LEU A 194 9.69 -8.95 -20.97
N MET A 195 10.57 -8.62 -20.02
CA MET A 195 10.17 -7.99 -18.78
C MET A 195 9.62 -6.57 -18.98
N ASN A 196 10.21 -5.76 -19.87
CA ASN A 196 9.70 -4.43 -20.19
C ASN A 196 8.27 -4.50 -20.73
N LYS A 197 8.01 -5.41 -21.67
CA LYS A 197 6.65 -5.63 -22.19
C LYS A 197 5.66 -5.97 -21.07
N VAL A 198 6.05 -6.82 -20.14
CA VAL A 198 5.18 -7.21 -19.01
C VAL A 198 4.98 -6.07 -18.02
N TYR A 199 6.03 -5.28 -17.73
CA TYR A 199 5.87 -4.08 -16.88
C TYR A 199 4.96 -3.03 -17.52
N GLU A 200 4.99 -2.85 -18.84
CA GLU A 200 4.05 -1.99 -19.56
C GLU A 200 2.61 -2.49 -19.42
N ILE A 201 2.36 -3.79 -19.69
CA ILE A 201 1.04 -4.42 -19.52
C ILE A 201 0.53 -4.28 -18.09
N LYS A 202 1.40 -4.56 -17.11
CA LYS A 202 1.08 -4.40 -15.68
C LYS A 202 0.67 -2.97 -15.37
N THR A 203 1.47 -1.99 -15.80
CA THR A 203 1.20 -0.57 -15.55
C THR A 203 -0.11 -0.13 -16.20
N GLN A 204 -0.38 -0.59 -17.43
CA GLN A 204 -1.64 -0.28 -18.12
C GLN A 204 -2.84 -0.85 -17.34
N LYS A 205 -2.79 -2.14 -16.95
CA LYS A 205 -3.86 -2.76 -16.17
C LYS A 205 -4.09 -2.09 -14.81
N GLU A 206 -3.03 -1.70 -14.12
CA GLU A 206 -3.11 -0.96 -12.85
C GLU A 206 -3.74 0.43 -13.05
N ASN A 207 -3.38 1.15 -14.12
CA ASN A 207 -3.98 2.43 -14.47
C ASN A 207 -5.47 2.28 -14.84
N ASP A 208 -5.82 1.28 -15.64
CA ASP A 208 -7.21 1.00 -16.02
C ASP A 208 -8.05 0.66 -14.79
N ALA A 209 -7.49 -0.12 -13.85
CA ALA A 209 -8.15 -0.42 -12.58
C ALA A 209 -8.38 0.85 -11.76
N GLN A 210 -7.39 1.73 -11.68
CA GLN A 210 -7.52 3.00 -10.95
C GLN A 210 -8.56 3.91 -11.59
N LEU A 211 -8.57 4.04 -12.91
CA LEU A 211 -9.58 4.83 -13.64
C LEU A 211 -11.01 4.33 -13.40
N LEU A 212 -11.21 3.00 -13.32
CA LEU A 212 -12.50 2.43 -12.96
C LEU A 212 -12.93 2.86 -11.55
N ILE A 213 -12.04 2.79 -10.58
CA ILE A 213 -12.31 3.20 -9.19
C ILE A 213 -12.61 4.70 -9.11
N ASP A 214 -11.79 5.53 -9.76
CA ASP A 214 -11.96 6.99 -9.74
C ASP A 214 -13.29 7.41 -10.41
N SER A 215 -13.71 6.71 -11.47
CA SER A 215 -14.97 6.97 -12.16
C SER A 215 -16.23 6.66 -11.36
N ILE A 216 -16.12 5.93 -10.23
CA ILE A 216 -17.25 5.60 -9.36
C ILE A 216 -17.86 6.86 -8.75
N ASN A 217 -17.03 7.81 -8.32
CA ASN A 217 -17.49 9.05 -7.72
C ASN A 217 -18.41 9.83 -8.65
N ASP A 218 -17.94 10.09 -9.87
CA ASP A 218 -18.68 10.89 -10.85
C ASP A 218 -19.97 10.20 -11.26
N TYR A 219 -19.93 8.88 -11.45
CA TYR A 219 -21.13 8.09 -11.72
C TYR A 219 -22.18 8.21 -10.60
N ILE A 220 -21.78 8.15 -9.34
CA ILE A 220 -22.71 8.30 -8.21
C ILE A 220 -23.31 9.70 -8.19
N LEU A 221 -22.50 10.74 -8.39
CA LEU A 221 -22.95 12.12 -8.40
C LEU A 221 -23.94 12.38 -9.55
N ASP A 222 -23.68 11.82 -10.74
CA ASP A 222 -24.54 11.93 -11.91
C ASP A 222 -25.90 11.23 -11.66
N GLU A 223 -25.91 10.01 -11.15
CA GLU A 223 -27.15 9.26 -10.86
C GLU A 223 -27.99 9.93 -9.74
N LEU A 224 -27.32 10.62 -8.83
CA LEU A 224 -27.99 11.39 -7.77
C LEU A 224 -28.35 12.82 -8.20
N GLU A 225 -27.97 13.23 -9.40
CA GLU A 225 -28.12 14.60 -9.95
C GLU A 225 -27.53 15.66 -8.99
N ILE A 226 -26.35 15.38 -8.43
CA ILE A 226 -25.63 16.27 -7.51
C ILE A 226 -24.44 16.88 -8.25
N LYS A 227 -24.44 18.20 -8.39
CA LYS A 227 -23.32 18.96 -8.99
C LYS A 227 -22.54 19.64 -7.89
N ILE A 228 -21.30 19.19 -7.65
CA ILE A 228 -20.40 19.81 -6.70
C ILE A 228 -19.56 20.85 -7.46
N PRO A 229 -19.50 22.11 -6.97
CA PRO A 229 -18.62 23.12 -7.57
C PRO A 229 -17.15 22.78 -7.28
N GLU A 230 -16.23 23.49 -7.98
CA GLU A 230 -14.81 23.38 -7.70
C GLU A 230 -14.52 23.76 -6.24
N LEU A 231 -14.07 22.78 -5.44
CA LEU A 231 -13.81 22.95 -4.02
C LEU A 231 -12.37 23.47 -3.79
N ARG A 232 -12.25 24.64 -3.18
CA ARG A 232 -10.95 25.22 -2.83
C ARG A 232 -10.81 25.42 -1.33
N ASN A 233 -9.63 25.15 -0.79
CA ASN A 233 -9.27 25.55 0.55
C ASN A 233 -9.08 27.08 0.56
N LYS A 234 -9.78 27.78 1.42
CA LYS A 234 -9.57 29.23 1.63
C LYS A 234 -8.68 29.46 2.83
N MET A 235 -7.65 30.27 2.66
CA MET A 235 -6.75 30.67 3.76
C MET A 235 -7.44 31.64 4.72
N VAL A 236 -8.35 32.46 4.20
CA VAL A 236 -9.14 33.44 4.96
C VAL A 236 -10.60 33.33 4.58
N TYR A 237 -11.48 33.26 5.57
CA TYR A 237 -12.93 33.26 5.41
C TYR A 237 -13.61 33.78 6.67
N VAL A 238 -14.83 34.26 6.53
CA VAL A 238 -15.64 34.81 7.62
C VAL A 238 -16.68 33.78 8.04
N VAL A 239 -16.83 33.58 9.35
CA VAL A 239 -17.85 32.71 9.93
C VAL A 239 -18.74 33.57 10.84
N ASN A 240 -20.04 33.37 10.73
CA ASN A 240 -21.00 34.11 11.58
C ASN A 240 -20.91 33.61 13.03
N PHE A 241 -20.66 34.49 13.98
CA PHE A 241 -20.52 34.16 15.39
C PHE A 241 -21.76 33.48 15.96
N VAL A 242 -22.98 33.87 15.53
CA VAL A 242 -24.23 33.25 15.95
C VAL A 242 -24.32 31.79 15.58
N GLU A 243 -23.70 31.39 14.46
CA GLU A 243 -23.68 30.00 14.03
C GLU A 243 -22.67 29.13 14.81
N GLN A 244 -21.77 29.77 15.58
CA GLN A 244 -20.77 29.11 16.42
C GLN A 244 -21.23 28.80 17.83
N GLN A 245 -22.34 29.39 18.28
CA GLN A 245 -22.85 29.14 19.64
C GLN A 245 -23.10 27.64 19.84
N ASN A 246 -22.42 27.05 20.83
CA ASN A 246 -22.44 25.61 21.17
C ASN A 246 -21.86 24.65 20.12
N LYS A 247 -21.01 25.10 19.20
CA LYS A 247 -20.32 24.26 18.19
C LYS A 247 -18.80 24.33 18.34
N ARG A 248 -18.11 23.52 17.51
CA ARG A 248 -16.66 23.51 17.42
C ARG A 248 -16.14 24.89 17.00
N ILE A 249 -14.94 25.23 17.49
CA ILE A 249 -14.25 26.51 17.19
C ILE A 249 -13.03 26.32 16.27
N ASP A 250 -12.75 25.09 15.81
CA ASP A 250 -11.58 24.87 14.93
C ASP A 250 -11.85 25.39 13.50
N PRO A 251 -10.90 26.10 12.90
CA PRO A 251 -11.10 26.71 11.59
C PRO A 251 -11.35 25.71 10.46
N TYR A 252 -10.80 24.48 10.55
CA TYR A 252 -10.97 23.49 9.51
C TYR A 252 -12.44 23.09 9.33
N TYR A 253 -13.18 22.93 10.42
CA TYR A 253 -14.60 22.59 10.41
C TYR A 253 -15.45 23.59 9.61
N TYR A 254 -15.06 24.88 9.61
CA TYR A 254 -15.79 25.97 8.96
C TYR A 254 -15.28 26.30 7.56
N GLN A 255 -14.41 25.48 6.99
CA GLN A 255 -13.96 25.69 5.60
C GLN A 255 -15.17 25.75 4.65
N PRO A 256 -15.28 26.78 3.80
CA PRO A 256 -16.45 26.97 2.91
C PRO A 256 -16.74 25.79 2.01
N LYS A 257 -15.71 25.01 1.65
CA LYS A 257 -15.87 23.79 0.83
C LYS A 257 -16.89 22.80 1.41
N PHE A 258 -16.99 22.67 2.74
CA PHE A 258 -17.93 21.77 3.38
C PHE A 258 -19.38 22.26 3.25
N GLU A 259 -19.58 23.57 3.36
CA GLU A 259 -20.88 24.19 3.15
C GLU A 259 -21.35 24.08 1.70
N GLU A 260 -20.42 24.23 0.73
CA GLU A 260 -20.74 24.06 -0.69
C GLU A 260 -21.17 22.63 -1.02
N VAL A 261 -20.54 21.62 -0.43
CA VAL A 261 -20.97 20.22 -0.57
C VAL A 261 -22.34 20.01 0.06
N GLU A 262 -22.59 20.55 1.24
CA GLU A 262 -23.90 20.45 1.90
C GLU A 262 -25.01 21.12 1.08
N LYS A 263 -24.74 22.28 0.48
CA LYS A 263 -25.66 22.95 -0.47
C LYS A 263 -25.90 22.11 -1.71
N ALA A 264 -24.85 21.48 -2.26
CA ALA A 264 -24.97 20.62 -3.43
C ALA A 264 -25.84 19.39 -3.16
N ILE A 265 -25.66 18.74 -2.00
CA ILE A 265 -26.50 17.62 -1.56
C ILE A 265 -27.98 18.05 -1.46
N LYS A 266 -28.24 19.22 -0.85
CA LYS A 266 -29.61 19.77 -0.69
C LYS A 266 -30.30 20.12 -2.03
N ARG A 267 -29.51 20.44 -3.07
CA ARG A 267 -30.01 20.74 -4.43
C ARG A 267 -30.20 19.50 -5.30
N GLY A 268 -29.69 18.35 -4.83
CA GLY A 268 -29.86 17.08 -5.52
C GLY A 268 -31.33 16.67 -5.61
N LYS A 269 -31.62 15.69 -6.45
CA LYS A 269 -32.97 15.27 -6.82
C LYS A 269 -33.73 14.55 -5.70
N TYR A 270 -33.02 13.85 -4.81
CA TYR A 270 -33.65 12.87 -3.93
C TYR A 270 -33.75 13.36 -2.48
N GLU A 271 -34.73 12.80 -1.74
CA GLU A 271 -34.91 13.05 -0.32
C GLU A 271 -33.61 12.74 0.46
N ILE A 272 -33.27 13.62 1.39
CA ILE A 272 -32.09 13.46 2.24
C ILE A 272 -32.52 12.87 3.59
N LYS A 273 -31.91 11.76 3.97
CA LYS A 273 -32.06 11.16 5.31
C LYS A 273 -30.72 11.14 6.03
N LYS A 274 -30.74 11.23 7.35
CA LYS A 274 -29.55 11.00 8.17
C LYS A 274 -29.23 9.50 8.17
N LEU A 275 -27.95 9.16 8.25
CA LEU A 275 -27.52 7.75 8.27
C LEU A 275 -28.25 6.94 9.35
N LYS A 276 -28.48 7.53 10.55
CA LYS A 276 -29.25 6.89 11.63
C LYS A 276 -30.71 6.55 11.26
N GLU A 277 -31.29 7.26 10.31
CA GLU A 277 -32.69 7.04 9.90
C GLU A 277 -32.84 5.86 8.95
N ILE A 278 -31.75 5.52 8.24
CA ILE A 278 -31.68 4.39 7.28
C ILE A 278 -30.86 3.19 7.80
N ALA A 279 -30.22 3.32 8.96
CA ALA A 279 -29.49 2.25 9.61
C ALA A 279 -30.36 1.54 10.66
N ASP A 280 -30.26 0.21 10.72
CA ASP A 280 -30.73 -0.59 11.84
C ASP A 280 -29.76 -0.54 13.01
N LYS A 281 -28.47 -0.39 12.70
CA LYS A 281 -27.40 -0.45 13.68
C LYS A 281 -26.21 0.42 13.26
N ILE A 282 -25.69 1.19 14.22
CA ILE A 282 -24.37 1.84 14.13
C ILE A 282 -23.68 1.58 15.47
N GLU A 283 -22.68 0.67 15.47
CA GLU A 283 -22.02 0.22 16.69
C GLU A 283 -20.51 0.28 16.57
N SER A 284 -19.83 0.58 17.67
CA SER A 284 -18.38 0.43 17.79
C SER A 284 -18.05 -0.92 18.43
N GLY A 285 -16.96 -1.52 18.02
CA GLY A 285 -16.47 -2.73 18.66
C GLY A 285 -15.74 -2.47 19.98
N GLN A 286 -15.23 -3.53 20.54
CA GLN A 286 -14.39 -3.53 21.74
C GLN A 286 -13.26 -4.56 21.57
N ARG A 287 -12.23 -4.43 22.39
CA ARG A 287 -11.19 -5.45 22.52
C ARG A 287 -11.15 -6.03 23.92
N PRO A 288 -10.72 -7.29 24.11
CA PRO A 288 -10.51 -7.87 25.42
C PRO A 288 -9.41 -7.11 26.19
N LYS A 289 -9.48 -7.15 27.52
CA LYS A 289 -8.43 -6.63 28.39
C LYS A 289 -7.12 -7.41 28.13
N GLY A 290 -6.02 -6.73 27.97
CA GLY A 290 -4.72 -7.31 27.65
C GLY A 290 -4.40 -7.26 26.15
N SER A 291 -3.29 -7.88 25.74
CA SER A 291 -2.86 -7.89 24.35
C SER A 291 -3.46 -9.04 23.58
N VAL A 292 -4.13 -8.76 22.46
CA VAL A 292 -4.59 -9.77 21.48
C VAL A 292 -3.47 -10.28 20.56
N ARG A 293 -2.26 -9.69 20.64
CA ARG A 293 -1.12 -10.05 19.77
C ARG A 293 -0.63 -11.49 19.94
N GLN A 294 -0.98 -12.13 21.05
CA GLN A 294 -0.55 -13.50 21.38
C GLN A 294 -1.61 -14.55 21.06
N ILE A 295 -2.80 -14.14 20.57
CA ILE A 295 -3.90 -15.04 20.27
C ILE A 295 -3.77 -15.44 18.80
N SER A 296 -3.39 -16.69 18.53
CA SER A 296 -3.21 -17.22 17.18
C SER A 296 -4.48 -17.84 16.59
N GLU A 297 -5.46 -18.17 17.44
CA GLU A 297 -6.71 -18.83 17.06
C GLU A 297 -7.90 -18.24 17.82
N GLY A 298 -9.08 -18.20 17.18
CA GLY A 298 -10.29 -17.66 17.78
C GLY A 298 -11.23 -17.06 16.74
N VAL A 299 -11.99 -16.04 17.15
CA VAL A 299 -12.89 -15.30 16.25
C VAL A 299 -12.16 -14.08 15.69
N PRO A 300 -12.15 -13.88 14.35
CA PRO A 300 -11.51 -12.73 13.73
C PRO A 300 -12.05 -11.40 14.26
N SER A 301 -11.13 -10.43 14.44
CA SER A 301 -11.44 -9.08 14.91
C SER A 301 -10.96 -8.05 13.89
N LEU A 302 -11.90 -7.43 13.17
CA LEU A 302 -11.62 -6.45 12.13
C LEU A 302 -11.34 -5.07 12.72
N GLY A 303 -10.25 -4.46 12.29
CA GLY A 303 -9.88 -3.08 12.64
C GLY A 303 -9.68 -2.22 11.39
N GLY A 304 -9.28 -0.97 11.59
CA GLY A 304 -9.04 -0.02 10.50
C GLY A 304 -7.96 -0.46 9.51
N GLU A 305 -7.00 -1.28 9.95
CA GLU A 305 -5.95 -1.89 9.13
C GLU A 305 -6.49 -2.85 8.06
N HIS A 306 -7.64 -3.46 8.29
CA HIS A 306 -8.27 -4.40 7.37
C HIS A 306 -9.14 -3.72 6.31
N VAL A 307 -9.44 -2.43 6.46
CA VAL A 307 -10.21 -1.65 5.46
C VAL A 307 -9.24 -1.10 4.42
N LEU A 308 -9.28 -1.65 3.20
CA LEU A 308 -8.42 -1.24 2.10
C LEU A 308 -8.93 0.04 1.42
N ASN A 309 -8.07 0.70 0.63
CA ASN A 309 -8.42 1.97 -0.03
C ASN A 309 -9.54 1.84 -1.06
N ASP A 310 -9.64 0.69 -1.71
CA ASP A 310 -10.72 0.37 -2.66
C ASP A 310 -12.07 0.08 -1.99
N GLY A 311 -12.09 -0.14 -0.67
CA GLY A 311 -13.27 -0.46 0.12
C GLY A 311 -13.48 -1.97 0.32
N THR A 312 -12.52 -2.78 -0.09
CA THR A 312 -12.49 -4.22 0.23
C THR A 312 -12.00 -4.46 1.65
N ILE A 313 -12.29 -5.63 2.19
CA ILE A 313 -11.85 -6.04 3.53
C ILE A 313 -10.74 -7.09 3.38
N ALA A 314 -9.54 -6.75 3.85
CA ALA A 314 -8.43 -7.69 3.92
C ALA A 314 -8.72 -8.82 4.92
N ILE A 315 -8.40 -10.05 4.50
CA ILE A 315 -8.53 -11.27 5.31
C ILE A 315 -7.16 -11.84 5.71
N THR A 316 -6.10 -11.09 5.46
CA THR A 316 -4.72 -11.39 5.87
C THR A 316 -4.37 -10.65 7.15
N ASP A 317 -3.40 -11.16 7.90
CA ASP A 317 -2.91 -10.56 9.16
C ASP A 317 -4.00 -10.30 10.20
N LEU A 318 -5.04 -11.14 10.19
CA LEU A 318 -6.16 -11.03 11.11
C LEU A 318 -5.71 -11.21 12.57
N LYS A 319 -6.25 -10.38 13.44
CA LYS A 319 -6.17 -10.57 14.88
C LYS A 319 -7.36 -11.37 15.36
N PHE A 320 -7.18 -12.17 16.38
CA PHE A 320 -8.22 -13.02 16.92
C PHE A 320 -8.58 -12.59 18.33
N ILE A 321 -9.85 -12.80 18.69
CA ILE A 321 -10.37 -12.64 20.05
C ILE A 321 -10.87 -13.98 20.59
N PRO A 322 -10.86 -14.20 21.93
CA PRO A 322 -11.41 -15.40 22.53
C PRO A 322 -12.90 -15.57 22.23
N ARG A 323 -13.34 -16.80 22.03
CA ARG A 323 -14.76 -17.11 21.77
C ARG A 323 -15.69 -16.60 22.86
N GLU A 324 -15.31 -16.75 24.13
CA GLU A 324 -16.08 -16.21 25.26
C GLU A 324 -16.26 -14.68 25.22
N PHE A 325 -15.25 -13.97 24.69
CA PHE A 325 -15.36 -12.52 24.49
C PHE A 325 -16.32 -12.20 23.35
N HIS A 326 -16.24 -12.94 22.24
CA HIS A 326 -17.18 -12.81 21.12
C HIS A 326 -18.63 -12.96 21.58
N GLU A 327 -18.94 -14.01 22.35
CA GLU A 327 -20.27 -14.31 22.85
C GLU A 327 -20.84 -13.17 23.73
N LYS A 328 -19.97 -12.45 24.46
CA LYS A 328 -20.35 -11.27 25.26
C LYS A 328 -20.49 -10.00 24.42
N GLN A 329 -19.99 -10.00 23.18
CA GLN A 329 -19.93 -8.82 22.30
C GLN A 329 -20.70 -9.01 20.98
N LEU A 330 -21.83 -9.72 21.00
CA LEU A 330 -22.66 -9.99 19.82
C LEU A 330 -23.20 -8.72 19.12
N LYS A 331 -23.24 -7.58 19.81
CA LYS A 331 -23.59 -6.31 19.19
C LYS A 331 -22.58 -5.84 18.16
N SER A 332 -21.31 -6.23 18.26
CA SER A 332 -20.24 -5.95 17.30
C SER A 332 -19.98 -7.08 16.33
N LYS A 333 -20.81 -8.14 16.34
CA LYS A 333 -20.74 -9.26 15.40
C LYS A 333 -21.03 -8.77 13.98
N VAL A 334 -20.11 -9.09 13.08
CA VAL A 334 -20.16 -8.76 11.65
C VAL A 334 -21.13 -9.69 10.92
N GLN A 335 -21.83 -9.15 9.95
CA GLN A 335 -22.64 -9.90 8.99
C GLN A 335 -22.24 -9.50 7.56
N LYS A 336 -22.52 -10.36 6.58
CA LYS A 336 -22.38 -10.03 5.15
C LYS A 336 -23.14 -8.76 4.83
N LYS A 337 -22.55 -7.89 4.02
CA LYS A 337 -23.08 -6.58 3.62
C LYS A 337 -23.06 -5.50 4.73
N ASP A 338 -22.51 -5.77 5.92
CA ASP A 338 -22.24 -4.70 6.87
C ASP A 338 -21.19 -3.74 6.32
N ILE A 339 -21.38 -2.46 6.57
CA ILE A 339 -20.43 -1.41 6.19
C ILE A 339 -19.52 -1.14 7.39
N ILE A 340 -18.23 -1.07 7.15
CA ILE A 340 -17.22 -0.76 8.17
C ILE A 340 -16.67 0.63 7.88
N LEU A 341 -16.78 1.54 8.86
CA LEU A 341 -16.23 2.88 8.82
C LEU A 341 -15.11 3.01 9.86
N VAL A 342 -13.90 3.34 9.43
CA VAL A 342 -12.78 3.58 10.34
C VAL A 342 -13.02 4.88 11.11
N LYS A 343 -13.14 4.78 12.44
CA LYS A 343 -13.49 5.92 13.29
C LYS A 343 -12.29 6.68 13.87
N ASP A 344 -11.15 6.02 14.05
CA ASP A 344 -9.95 6.66 14.60
C ASP A 344 -8.64 6.07 14.05
N GLY A 345 -7.54 6.82 14.20
CA GLY A 345 -6.20 6.46 13.75
C GLY A 345 -5.82 7.05 12.40
N ALA A 346 -4.71 6.54 11.83
CA ALA A 346 -4.12 7.07 10.58
C ALA A 346 -5.01 6.90 9.35
N THR A 347 -6.01 6.02 9.41
CA THR A 347 -6.92 5.70 8.30
C THR A 347 -8.36 6.10 8.59
N THR A 348 -8.58 7.03 9.52
CA THR A 348 -9.91 7.57 9.85
C THR A 348 -10.66 8.02 8.61
N GLY A 349 -11.93 7.63 8.52
CA GLY A 349 -12.79 7.95 7.37
C GLY A 349 -12.79 6.90 6.26
N LYS A 350 -11.89 5.92 6.24
CA LYS A 350 -11.99 4.82 5.28
C LYS A 350 -13.28 4.03 5.48
N VAL A 351 -13.89 3.65 4.36
CA VAL A 351 -15.14 2.87 4.34
C VAL A 351 -14.91 1.58 3.58
N GLY A 352 -15.32 0.46 4.15
CA GLY A 352 -15.33 -0.85 3.52
C GLY A 352 -16.70 -1.53 3.66
N ILE A 353 -16.92 -2.58 2.88
CA ILE A 353 -18.14 -3.41 2.97
C ILE A 353 -17.76 -4.88 3.08
N ILE A 354 -18.41 -5.60 3.97
CA ILE A 354 -18.24 -7.06 4.11
C ILE A 354 -18.84 -7.74 2.88
N PRO A 355 -18.04 -8.46 2.09
CA PRO A 355 -18.54 -9.07 0.85
C PRO A 355 -19.48 -10.25 1.13
N GLU A 356 -20.27 -10.64 0.12
CA GLU A 356 -21.19 -11.78 0.23
C GLU A 356 -20.47 -13.14 0.38
N ASN A 357 -19.26 -13.23 -0.16
CA ASN A 357 -18.38 -14.40 -0.07
C ASN A 357 -17.37 -14.31 1.09
N TYR A 358 -17.65 -13.49 2.12
CA TYR A 358 -16.77 -13.38 3.29
C TYR A 358 -16.58 -14.77 3.93
N PRO A 359 -15.31 -15.21 4.13
CA PRO A 359 -15.00 -16.60 4.43
C PRO A 359 -15.29 -17.02 5.88
N PHE A 360 -15.52 -16.07 6.79
CA PHE A 360 -15.75 -16.36 8.20
C PHE A 360 -17.23 -16.25 8.54
N GLU A 361 -17.78 -17.26 9.21
CA GLU A 361 -19.16 -17.24 9.73
C GLU A 361 -19.31 -16.30 10.93
N GLU A 362 -18.23 -16.15 11.68
CA GLU A 362 -18.16 -15.27 12.85
C GLU A 362 -16.96 -14.35 12.77
N ALA A 363 -17.19 -13.10 13.00
CA ALA A 363 -16.18 -12.06 13.15
C ALA A 363 -16.75 -10.91 13.99
N ASN A 364 -15.88 -10.16 14.64
CA ASN A 364 -16.23 -8.91 15.33
C ASN A 364 -15.48 -7.73 14.73
N ILE A 365 -15.95 -6.53 15.02
CA ILE A 365 -15.15 -5.32 14.85
C ILE A 365 -14.45 -4.96 16.17
N ASN A 366 -13.28 -4.30 16.08
CA ASN A 366 -12.60 -3.73 17.23
C ASN A 366 -13.06 -2.29 17.52
N GLU A 367 -12.49 -1.67 18.56
CA GLU A 367 -12.84 -0.33 19.00
C GLU A 367 -12.50 0.81 18.02
N HIS A 368 -11.72 0.53 16.97
CA HIS A 368 -11.25 1.55 16.01
C HIS A 368 -12.16 1.73 14.79
N VAL A 369 -13.27 0.99 14.73
CA VAL A 369 -14.21 1.07 13.60
C VAL A 369 -15.66 1.11 14.09
N PHE A 370 -16.52 1.67 13.23
CA PHE A 370 -17.97 1.51 13.34
C PHE A 370 -18.46 0.43 12.37
N LEU A 371 -19.38 -0.40 12.84
CA LEU A 371 -20.21 -1.29 12.04
C LEU A 371 -21.53 -0.60 11.75
N ILE A 372 -21.87 -0.46 10.48
CA ILE A 372 -23.12 0.15 10.03
C ILE A 372 -23.91 -0.93 9.28
N ARG A 373 -25.08 -1.28 9.79
CA ARG A 373 -26.04 -2.18 9.16
C ARG A 373 -27.25 -1.37 8.75
N VAL A 374 -27.58 -1.38 7.48
CA VAL A 374 -28.73 -0.62 6.97
C VAL A 374 -30.03 -1.43 7.07
N LYS A 375 -31.15 -0.75 7.07
CA LYS A 375 -32.49 -1.33 7.06
C LYS A 375 -32.72 -2.14 5.78
N LYS A 376 -33.66 -3.10 5.82
CA LYS A 376 -33.93 -4.03 4.71
C LYS A 376 -34.38 -3.35 3.41
N GLU A 377 -35.05 -2.19 3.52
CA GLU A 377 -35.51 -1.38 2.39
C GLU A 377 -34.41 -0.53 1.74
N ILE A 378 -33.21 -0.57 2.27
CA ILE A 378 -32.04 0.21 1.80
C ILE A 378 -30.97 -0.75 1.28
N ASN A 379 -30.41 -0.48 0.11
CA ASN A 379 -29.34 -1.27 -0.43
C ASN A 379 -28.00 -0.93 0.26
N PRO A 380 -27.33 -1.89 0.94
CA PRO A 380 -26.09 -1.61 1.67
C PRO A 380 -24.91 -1.20 0.76
N TYR A 381 -24.82 -1.75 -0.46
CA TYR A 381 -23.79 -1.34 -1.44
C TYR A 381 -24.01 0.09 -1.93
N PHE A 382 -25.26 0.53 -2.03
CA PHE A 382 -25.58 1.93 -2.33
C PHE A 382 -25.09 2.85 -1.22
N VAL A 383 -25.40 2.57 0.05
CA VAL A 383 -24.96 3.39 1.18
C VAL A 383 -23.42 3.38 1.31
N PHE A 384 -22.80 2.23 1.17
CA PHE A 384 -21.35 2.11 1.10
C PHE A 384 -20.76 3.03 0.01
N SER A 385 -21.34 3.01 -1.18
CA SER A 385 -20.87 3.82 -2.31
C SER A 385 -20.99 5.32 -2.02
N VAL A 386 -22.11 5.76 -1.46
CA VAL A 386 -22.31 7.17 -1.06
C VAL A 386 -21.33 7.58 0.03
N LEU A 387 -21.11 6.76 1.06
CA LEU A 387 -20.14 7.05 2.12
C LEU A 387 -18.69 7.15 1.58
N LYS A 388 -18.36 6.35 0.58
CA LYS A 388 -17.05 6.35 -0.08
C LYS A 388 -16.89 7.49 -1.09
N SER A 389 -17.97 7.99 -1.66
CA SER A 389 -17.95 9.10 -2.63
C SER A 389 -17.53 10.43 -2.00
N GLN A 390 -17.28 11.43 -2.84
CA GLN A 390 -16.89 12.78 -2.41
C GLN A 390 -17.89 13.39 -1.42
N ILE A 391 -19.19 13.20 -1.63
CA ILE A 391 -20.21 13.74 -0.71
C ILE A 391 -20.17 13.08 0.67
N GLY A 392 -19.90 11.78 0.74
CA GLY A 392 -19.72 11.07 2.00
C GLY A 392 -18.43 11.45 2.70
N GLN A 393 -17.31 11.39 1.96
CA GLN A 393 -15.98 11.68 2.49
C GLN A 393 -15.83 13.14 2.97
N MET A 394 -16.44 14.09 2.29
CA MET A 394 -16.40 15.50 2.72
C MET A 394 -17.15 15.72 4.03
N GLN A 395 -18.29 15.04 4.25
CA GLN A 395 -18.99 15.09 5.52
C GLN A 395 -18.18 14.41 6.64
N ILE A 396 -17.61 13.24 6.39
CA ILE A 396 -16.75 12.53 7.33
C ILE A 396 -15.52 13.39 7.69
N ASN A 397 -14.80 13.92 6.70
CA ASN A 397 -13.60 14.73 6.90
C ASN A 397 -13.87 16.02 7.70
N ARG A 398 -15.05 16.63 7.52
CA ARG A 398 -15.47 17.78 8.32
C ARG A 398 -15.51 17.49 9.81
N GLU A 399 -15.92 16.27 10.16
CA GLU A 399 -16.17 15.85 11.54
C GLU A 399 -14.92 15.26 12.24
N ILE A 400 -13.84 15.01 11.51
CA ILE A 400 -12.61 14.51 12.11
C ILE A 400 -12.04 15.51 13.11
N THR A 401 -11.75 15.03 14.32
CA THR A 401 -11.14 15.80 15.42
C THR A 401 -10.01 15.03 16.05
N GLY A 402 -9.18 15.70 16.82
CA GLY A 402 -8.10 15.10 17.62
C GLY A 402 -6.76 15.76 17.34
N GLY A 403 -5.86 15.68 18.33
CA GLY A 403 -4.47 16.15 18.20
C GLY A 403 -3.53 15.01 17.78
N THR A 404 -3.24 14.10 18.71
CA THR A 404 -2.32 12.97 18.45
C THR A 404 -3.01 11.83 17.71
N ILE A 405 -4.29 11.55 18.03
CA ILE A 405 -5.10 10.55 17.33
C ILE A 405 -6.32 11.27 16.77
N MET A 406 -6.43 11.25 15.45
CA MET A 406 -7.58 11.80 14.73
C MET A 406 -8.74 10.82 14.79
N GLY A 407 -9.98 11.31 14.91
CA GLY A 407 -11.13 10.44 14.99
C GLY A 407 -12.48 11.15 14.77
N ILE A 408 -13.51 10.33 14.58
CA ILE A 408 -14.92 10.74 14.50
C ILE A 408 -15.74 10.04 15.57
N VAL A 409 -16.82 10.66 16.00
CA VAL A 409 -17.70 10.11 17.03
C VAL A 409 -18.99 9.56 16.42
N ARG A 410 -19.73 8.78 17.21
CA ARG A 410 -20.97 8.13 16.76
C ARG A 410 -22.02 9.14 16.34
N GLU A 411 -22.20 10.20 17.11
CA GLU A 411 -23.21 11.23 16.87
C GLU A 411 -23.01 11.93 15.52
N THR A 412 -21.77 12.24 15.15
CA THR A 412 -21.47 12.85 13.86
C THR A 412 -21.59 11.85 12.71
N THR A 413 -21.24 10.58 12.94
CA THR A 413 -21.47 9.49 11.97
C THR A 413 -22.96 9.29 11.70
N GLU A 414 -23.80 9.28 12.75
CA GLU A 414 -25.26 9.17 12.66
C GLU A 414 -25.90 10.33 11.90
N ALA A 415 -25.27 11.50 11.93
CA ALA A 415 -25.78 12.73 11.31
C ALA A 415 -25.40 12.85 9.81
N ILE A 416 -24.57 11.97 9.25
CA ILE A 416 -24.20 11.99 7.84
C ILE A 416 -25.46 11.96 6.96
N LYS A 417 -25.56 12.88 6.02
CA LYS A 417 -26.68 13.06 5.10
C LYS A 417 -26.51 12.16 3.89
N ILE A 418 -27.49 11.31 3.64
CA ILE A 418 -27.53 10.36 2.52
C ILE A 418 -28.75 10.71 1.65
N PRO A 419 -28.56 11.07 0.36
CA PRO A 419 -29.67 11.14 -0.59
C PRO A 419 -30.23 9.73 -0.80
N VAL A 420 -31.54 9.54 -0.66
CA VAL A 420 -32.16 8.20 -0.71
C VAL A 420 -33.11 8.13 -1.91
N PRO A 421 -32.65 7.68 -3.07
CA PRO A 421 -33.50 7.43 -4.23
C PRO A 421 -34.39 6.20 -4.02
N PRO A 422 -35.40 5.99 -4.89
CA PRO A 422 -36.15 4.74 -4.92
C PRO A 422 -35.25 3.51 -5.01
N LEU A 423 -35.66 2.38 -4.42
CA LEU A 423 -34.83 1.16 -4.32
C LEU A 423 -34.29 0.68 -5.69
N ALA A 424 -35.06 0.84 -6.75
CA ALA A 424 -34.64 0.51 -8.11
C ALA A 424 -33.37 1.29 -8.55
N VAL A 425 -33.29 2.59 -8.21
CA VAL A 425 -32.12 3.43 -8.48
C VAL A 425 -30.97 3.07 -7.57
N GLN A 426 -31.22 2.80 -6.27
CA GLN A 426 -30.19 2.31 -5.36
C GLN A 426 -29.56 1.01 -5.88
N ASN A 427 -30.36 0.06 -6.35
CA ASN A 427 -29.89 -1.20 -6.92
C ASN A 427 -29.05 -0.97 -8.19
N LYS A 428 -29.51 -0.10 -9.10
CA LYS A 428 -28.76 0.28 -10.30
C LYS A 428 -27.37 0.82 -9.96
N ILE A 429 -27.29 1.76 -9.00
CA ILE A 429 -26.01 2.33 -8.54
C ILE A 429 -25.14 1.25 -7.92
N ALA A 430 -25.70 0.44 -7.02
CA ALA A 430 -24.99 -0.62 -6.32
C ALA A 430 -24.41 -1.67 -7.28
N GLU A 431 -25.17 -2.09 -8.30
CA GLU A 431 -24.73 -3.05 -9.31
C GLU A 431 -23.58 -2.50 -10.15
N GLU A 432 -23.69 -1.27 -10.64
CA GLU A 432 -22.65 -0.65 -11.45
C GLU A 432 -21.35 -0.41 -10.65
N VAL A 433 -21.46 0.07 -9.40
CA VAL A 433 -20.30 0.22 -8.52
C VAL A 433 -19.65 -1.13 -8.25
N LYS A 434 -20.43 -2.17 -7.93
CA LYS A 434 -19.91 -3.53 -7.71
C LYS A 434 -19.20 -4.07 -8.95
N LYS A 435 -19.77 -3.85 -10.14
CA LYS A 435 -19.17 -4.24 -11.42
C LYS A 435 -17.82 -3.56 -11.66
N ARG A 436 -17.73 -2.24 -11.44
CA ARG A 436 -16.47 -1.49 -11.58
C ARG A 436 -15.42 -1.97 -10.59
N MET A 437 -15.78 -2.15 -9.32
CA MET A 437 -14.88 -2.68 -8.29
C MET A 437 -14.36 -4.08 -8.65
N GLN A 438 -15.24 -5.00 -9.04
CA GLN A 438 -14.86 -6.36 -9.46
C GLN A 438 -13.95 -6.35 -10.69
N LYS A 439 -14.23 -5.47 -11.66
CA LYS A 439 -13.36 -5.34 -12.84
C LYS A 439 -11.98 -4.78 -12.49
N ALA A 440 -11.93 -3.79 -11.60
CA ALA A 440 -10.67 -3.24 -11.11
C ALA A 440 -9.84 -4.30 -10.36
N GLU A 441 -10.47 -5.05 -9.46
CA GLU A 441 -9.83 -6.18 -8.75
C GLU A 441 -9.32 -7.25 -9.72
N GLN A 442 -10.11 -7.60 -10.74
CA GLN A 442 -9.71 -8.54 -11.78
C GLN A 442 -8.45 -8.04 -12.51
N LEU A 443 -8.42 -6.77 -12.94
CA LEU A 443 -7.28 -6.17 -13.63
C LEU A 443 -6.03 -6.18 -12.77
N GLN A 444 -6.13 -5.85 -11.49
CA GLN A 444 -5.02 -5.89 -10.54
C GLN A 444 -4.48 -7.32 -10.34
N ARG A 445 -5.38 -8.31 -10.24
CA ARG A 445 -4.99 -9.73 -10.16
C ARG A 445 -4.29 -10.19 -11.43
N GLU A 446 -4.86 -9.92 -12.60
CA GLU A 446 -4.25 -10.24 -13.89
C GLU A 446 -2.87 -9.59 -14.05
N ALA A 447 -2.72 -8.31 -13.65
CA ALA A 447 -1.45 -7.61 -13.69
C ALA A 447 -0.37 -8.31 -12.85
N LYS A 448 -0.75 -8.82 -11.67
CA LYS A 448 0.13 -9.56 -10.79
C LYS A 448 0.49 -10.95 -11.37
N GLU A 449 -0.50 -11.66 -11.88
CA GLU A 449 -0.31 -12.99 -12.47
C GLU A 449 0.60 -12.95 -13.71
N GLU A 450 0.43 -11.94 -14.59
CA GLU A 450 1.28 -11.74 -15.76
C GLU A 450 2.74 -11.50 -15.36
N LEU A 451 2.97 -10.69 -14.33
CA LEU A 451 4.32 -10.45 -13.82
C LEU A 451 4.96 -11.73 -13.26
N GLU A 452 4.21 -12.50 -12.46
CA GLU A 452 4.71 -13.74 -11.88
C GLU A 452 5.01 -14.80 -12.95
N LYS A 453 4.18 -14.92 -13.98
CA LYS A 453 4.45 -15.81 -15.14
C LYS A 453 5.73 -15.40 -15.87
N ALA A 454 5.92 -14.11 -16.12
CA ALA A 454 7.13 -13.62 -16.78
C ALA A 454 8.38 -13.86 -15.92
N LYS A 455 8.32 -13.68 -14.61
CA LYS A 455 9.42 -14.01 -13.70
C LYS A 455 9.79 -15.48 -13.77
N GLN A 456 8.79 -16.38 -13.76
CA GLN A 456 9.04 -17.83 -13.92
C GLN A 456 9.67 -18.16 -15.26
N GLU A 457 9.26 -17.50 -16.34
CA GLU A 457 9.87 -17.67 -17.66
C GLU A 457 11.33 -17.19 -17.67
N VAL A 458 11.61 -16.02 -17.10
CA VAL A 458 12.97 -15.52 -16.92
C VAL A 458 13.83 -16.51 -16.13
N GLU A 459 13.32 -17.06 -15.03
CA GLU A 459 14.01 -18.06 -14.23
C GLU A 459 14.34 -19.32 -15.05
N ARG A 460 13.40 -19.77 -15.89
CA ARG A 460 13.61 -20.90 -16.81
C ARG A 460 14.71 -20.60 -17.83
N ILE A 461 14.68 -19.43 -18.44
CA ILE A 461 15.72 -19.00 -19.41
C ILE A 461 17.10 -18.94 -18.75
N ILE A 462 17.18 -18.42 -17.53
CA ILE A 462 18.44 -18.26 -16.77
C ILE A 462 19.01 -19.62 -16.33
N LEU A 463 18.18 -20.58 -16.01
CA LEU A 463 18.63 -21.92 -15.62
C LEU A 463 19.02 -22.78 -16.83
N GLY A 464 18.48 -22.50 -18.02
CA GLY A 464 18.82 -23.20 -19.28
C GLY A 464 17.92 -24.38 -19.53
#